data_72a0c2af79c49efa142c26721c308cb4
#
_entry.id   72a0c2af79c49efa142c26721c308cb4
#
_cell.length_a   1.000
_cell.length_b   1.000
_cell.length_c   1.000
_cell.angle_alpha   90.00
_cell.angle_beta   90.00
_cell.angle_gamma   90.00
#
_symmetry.space_group_name_H-M   'P 1'
#
loop_
_entity.id
_entity.type
_entity.pdbx_description
1 polymer ?
#
loop_
_entity_poly.entity_id
_entity_poly.type
_entity_poly.pdbx_seq_one_letter_code
_entity_poly.pdbx_strand_id
1 'polypeptide(L)'
;MSEIIEDSNFEEKEEENTGLQVLSSPRESTNHKGKNRDQFEEEALGKIFPRNIKAEEALLGSILINPDAIGEVVQIISPEDFYKVNYRLIFQEMINIYERGGIIDTLLLINSLEKKKLMEDIGSEEIIYDLTEVVPTAANAVSYAKAIKEKSVQRSLIRKSEEIQRLAYEGYEDIDALLDKAESMIFEVAEKKEKKEIVKLSQLGVQKFKEFDLKSKNKDGIIGMTSGYNHYDELTSGFHGSDLLILAARPAMGKTAFALNLALNVARNEKHVLIYSLEMGNEQLFDRLLAIESKVKLKAIKEGNLTSEEYSRMGDGMGRLNEMNIYISDSSSVNILEIKATARRLKAEGRLDFMLIDYLQLISPMIGSRKSREQEISEISRSLKIIAKELNIPVVTLSQLSRSVEQRNDKRPILSDLRESGAIEQDADMVMFLYRDNYYNKDESKNDLDIPNEYRTDVSAAVNKAKEGDDFEVVELIIGKHRSGPTGTIKLGFRPQYQQFVNMENKE
;
A
#
# COMPACT_ATOMS: atom_id res chain seq x y z
N MET A 1 32.67 31.67 -65.47
CA MET A 1 31.48 32.08 -66.18
C MET A 1 30.46 32.26 -65.09
N SER A 2 30.42 33.43 -64.56
CA SER A 2 29.68 34.64 -64.96
C SER A 2 28.22 34.48 -64.62
N GLU A 3 27.88 35.28 -63.67
CA GLU A 3 26.98 36.46 -63.71
C GLU A 3 25.57 36.10 -63.33
N ILE A 4 24.73 36.84 -62.64
CA ILE A 4 24.57 38.25 -62.24
C ILE A 4 23.42 38.29 -61.20
N ILE A 5 23.62 39.00 -60.14
CA ILE A 5 22.92 40.09 -59.48
C ILE A 5 21.43 40.29 -59.91
N GLU A 6 20.50 40.33 -58.91
CA GLU A 6 19.63 41.53 -58.80
C GLU A 6 18.92 41.55 -57.42
N ASP A 7 19.02 42.75 -56.85
CA ASP A 7 18.35 43.24 -55.65
C ASP A 7 16.81 43.22 -55.76
N SER A 8 16.12 42.97 -54.66
CA SER A 8 14.85 43.65 -54.40
C SER A 8 14.61 43.81 -52.90
N ASN A 9 14.68 45.01 -52.45
CA ASN A 9 14.16 45.55 -51.20
C ASN A 9 12.74 45.10 -50.94
N PHE A 10 12.47 44.62 -49.71
CA PHE A 10 11.14 44.66 -49.14
C PHE A 10 11.22 45.24 -47.73
N GLU A 11 10.40 46.25 -47.56
CA GLU A 11 10.21 47.12 -46.42
C GLU A 11 9.94 46.37 -45.13
N GLU A 12 10.63 46.80 -44.08
CA GLU A 12 10.28 46.55 -42.66
C GLU A 12 8.91 47.13 -42.38
N LYS A 13 7.98 46.23 -41.94
CA LYS A 13 6.82 46.63 -41.17
C LYS A 13 7.04 46.16 -39.74
N GLU A 14 7.21 47.14 -38.87
CA GLU A 14 7.11 47.02 -37.42
C GLU A 14 5.74 46.39 -37.05
N GLU A 15 5.76 45.17 -36.54
CA GLU A 15 4.65 44.63 -35.77
C GLU A 15 4.98 44.75 -34.27
N GLU A 16 4.06 45.40 -33.59
CA GLU A 16 4.06 45.71 -32.17
C GLU A 16 4.38 44.49 -31.31
N ASN A 17 5.43 44.58 -30.58
CA ASN A 17 5.90 43.65 -29.58
C ASN A 17 5.03 43.84 -28.32
N THR A 18 3.94 43.07 -28.18
CA THR A 18 3.21 42.96 -26.93
C THR A 18 4.05 42.16 -25.91
N GLY A 19 4.69 42.93 -25.06
CA GLY A 19 5.60 42.44 -24.02
C GLY A 19 4.92 41.52 -23.04
N LEU A 20 5.27 40.27 -23.11
CA LEU A 20 5.14 39.35 -21.99
C LEU A 20 6.19 39.76 -20.95
N GLN A 21 5.75 40.53 -19.96
CA GLN A 21 6.56 40.77 -18.76
C GLN A 21 6.84 39.45 -18.06
N VAL A 22 8.07 38.97 -18.18
CA VAL A 22 8.63 37.92 -17.30
C VAL A 22 8.61 38.47 -15.89
N LEU A 23 7.69 37.96 -15.07
CA LEU A 23 7.64 38.23 -13.64
C LEU A 23 8.88 37.62 -13.00
N SER A 24 9.88 38.49 -12.76
CA SER A 24 11.05 38.18 -11.94
C SER A 24 10.62 37.74 -10.55
N SER A 25 11.27 36.67 -10.05
CA SER A 25 11.16 36.16 -8.68
C SER A 25 11.15 37.27 -7.65
N PRO A 26 10.27 37.24 -6.63
CA PRO A 26 10.36 38.19 -5.54
C PRO A 26 11.62 37.90 -4.73
N ARG A 27 12.51 38.89 -4.71
CA ARG A 27 13.62 39.00 -3.75
C ARG A 27 13.01 39.02 -2.33
N GLU A 28 13.62 38.24 -1.45
CA GLU A 28 13.44 38.41 0.00
C GLU A 28 13.62 39.88 0.36
N SER A 29 12.56 40.51 0.80
CA SER A 29 12.67 41.76 1.52
C SER A 29 11.44 42.00 2.40
N THR A 30 11.75 42.08 3.68
CA THR A 30 11.18 42.98 4.68
C THR A 30 9.73 42.85 5.07
N ASN A 31 9.55 42.32 6.29
CA ASN A 31 8.62 42.81 7.31
C ASN A 31 7.28 43.40 6.82
N HIS A 32 6.34 42.52 6.45
CA HIS A 32 4.94 42.83 6.50
C HIS A 32 4.29 41.97 7.60
N LYS A 33 4.28 42.53 8.80
CA LYS A 33 3.53 41.98 9.94
C LYS A 33 2.02 41.93 9.57
N GLY A 34 1.46 40.73 9.62
CA GLY A 34 0.01 40.53 9.70
C GLY A 34 -0.74 40.00 8.47
N LYS A 35 -0.10 39.83 7.28
CA LYS A 35 -0.77 39.20 6.14
C LYS A 35 -0.37 37.72 6.01
N ASN A 36 -1.37 36.84 5.86
CA ASN A 36 -1.16 35.43 5.61
C ASN A 36 -0.61 35.22 4.19
N ARG A 37 0.19 34.18 3.95
CA ARG A 37 0.65 33.75 2.65
C ARG A 37 -0.52 33.60 1.66
N ASP A 38 -1.66 33.08 2.12
CA ASP A 38 -2.90 32.96 1.34
C ASP A 38 -3.43 34.32 0.84
N GLN A 39 -3.35 35.37 1.65
CA GLN A 39 -3.81 36.72 1.27
C GLN A 39 -2.92 37.37 0.22
N PHE A 40 -1.60 37.13 0.27
CA PHE A 40 -0.68 37.58 -0.77
C PHE A 40 -0.91 36.84 -2.10
N GLU A 41 -1.13 35.54 -2.02
CA GLU A 41 -1.43 34.72 -3.19
C GLU A 41 -2.79 35.10 -3.82
N GLU A 42 -3.81 35.43 -2.99
CA GLU A 42 -5.10 35.96 -3.47
C GLU A 42 -4.96 37.28 -4.21
N GLU A 43 -4.17 38.21 -3.67
CA GLU A 43 -3.91 39.50 -4.32
C GLU A 43 -3.17 39.33 -5.67
N ALA A 44 -2.24 38.38 -5.74
CA ALA A 44 -1.46 38.10 -6.95
C ALA A 44 -2.28 37.37 -8.02
N LEU A 45 -3.17 36.47 -7.65
CA LEU A 45 -3.96 35.64 -8.57
C LEU A 45 -5.34 36.22 -8.90
N GLY A 46 -5.79 37.23 -8.16
CA GLY A 46 -7.16 37.79 -8.27
C GLY A 46 -8.27 36.77 -7.93
N LYS A 47 -7.95 35.69 -7.23
CA LYS A 47 -8.87 34.61 -6.82
C LYS A 47 -8.93 34.49 -5.30
N ILE A 48 -10.12 34.32 -4.78
CA ILE A 48 -10.35 34.15 -3.35
C ILE A 48 -10.18 32.66 -2.99
N PHE A 49 -9.28 32.34 -2.06
CA PHE A 49 -9.10 30.98 -1.58
C PHE A 49 -10.33 30.46 -0.80
N PRO A 50 -10.63 29.16 -0.90
CA PRO A 50 -11.72 28.54 -0.14
C PRO A 50 -11.55 28.73 1.37
N ARG A 51 -12.53 29.37 2.01
CA ARG A 51 -12.52 29.72 3.43
C ARG A 51 -13.91 29.65 4.04
N ASN A 52 -13.98 29.43 5.34
CA ASN A 52 -15.21 29.51 6.11
C ASN A 52 -14.93 30.19 7.47
N ILE A 53 -14.80 31.52 7.41
CA ILE A 53 -14.45 32.36 8.59
C ILE A 53 -15.45 32.18 9.72
N LYS A 54 -16.75 32.07 9.40
CA LYS A 54 -17.79 31.86 10.41
C LYS A 54 -17.63 30.53 11.15
N ALA A 55 -17.18 29.48 10.46
CA ALA A 55 -16.90 28.21 11.09
C ALA A 55 -15.65 28.29 11.98
N GLU A 56 -14.63 29.08 11.59
CA GLU A 56 -13.41 29.28 12.37
C GLU A 56 -13.75 30.04 13.69
N GLU A 57 -14.54 31.11 13.60
CA GLU A 57 -15.02 31.86 14.74
C GLU A 57 -15.89 30.99 15.68
N ALA A 58 -16.86 30.28 15.10
CA ALA A 58 -17.77 29.44 15.86
C ALA A 58 -17.02 28.27 16.54
N LEU A 59 -15.97 27.73 15.93
CA LEU A 59 -15.15 26.66 16.53
C LEU A 59 -14.40 27.18 17.77
N LEU A 60 -13.69 28.31 17.62
CA LEU A 60 -12.91 28.88 18.72
C LEU A 60 -13.83 29.30 19.88
N GLY A 61 -14.99 29.93 19.58
CA GLY A 61 -16.00 30.23 20.56
C GLY A 61 -16.55 28.98 21.26
N SER A 62 -16.79 27.89 20.51
CA SER A 62 -17.27 26.65 21.10
C SER A 62 -16.27 26.05 22.10
N ILE A 63 -14.97 26.15 21.82
CA ILE A 63 -13.91 25.65 22.72
C ILE A 63 -13.82 26.55 23.98
N LEU A 64 -14.00 27.87 23.86
CA LEU A 64 -14.01 28.76 25.01
C LEU A 64 -15.22 28.52 25.92
N ILE A 65 -16.39 28.17 25.36
CA ILE A 65 -17.60 27.83 26.13
C ILE A 65 -17.45 26.41 26.76
N ASN A 66 -16.91 25.45 26.04
CA ASN A 66 -16.69 24.09 26.53
C ASN A 66 -15.26 23.61 26.19
N PRO A 67 -14.31 23.77 27.11
CA PRO A 67 -12.92 23.39 26.91
C PRO A 67 -12.70 21.92 26.58
N ASP A 68 -13.58 21.01 27.01
CA ASP A 68 -13.45 19.58 26.74
C ASP A 68 -13.57 19.25 25.23
N ALA A 69 -14.24 20.12 24.47
CA ALA A 69 -14.39 19.94 23.02
C ALA A 69 -13.04 19.94 22.27
N ILE A 70 -11.99 20.55 22.82
CA ILE A 70 -10.67 20.61 22.17
C ILE A 70 -10.09 19.21 21.91
N GLY A 71 -10.33 18.26 22.82
CA GLY A 71 -9.83 16.88 22.70
C GLY A 71 -10.30 16.16 21.44
N GLU A 72 -11.54 16.41 21.01
CA GLU A 72 -12.09 15.88 19.75
C GLU A 72 -11.65 16.70 18.54
N VAL A 73 -11.57 18.03 18.69
CA VAL A 73 -11.23 18.95 17.60
C VAL A 73 -9.80 18.76 17.11
N VAL A 74 -8.81 18.57 17.98
CA VAL A 74 -7.40 18.37 17.61
C VAL A 74 -7.15 17.04 16.83
N GLN A 75 -8.10 16.12 16.90
CA GLN A 75 -8.06 14.90 16.11
C GLN A 75 -8.46 15.15 14.64
N ILE A 76 -9.20 16.22 14.36
CA ILE A 76 -9.75 16.55 13.04
C ILE A 76 -8.90 17.59 12.33
N ILE A 77 -8.53 18.67 13.04
CA ILE A 77 -7.81 19.81 12.49
C ILE A 77 -6.53 20.13 13.27
N SER A 78 -5.65 20.85 12.60
CA SER A 78 -4.43 21.44 13.15
C SER A 78 -4.47 22.97 12.97
N PRO A 79 -3.61 23.73 13.63
CA PRO A 79 -3.57 25.21 13.49
C PRO A 79 -3.42 25.66 12.04
N GLU A 80 -2.69 24.91 11.20
CA GLU A 80 -2.46 25.21 9.79
C GLU A 80 -3.73 25.11 8.94
N ASP A 81 -4.78 24.47 9.45
CA ASP A 81 -6.05 24.33 8.74
C ASP A 81 -6.87 25.65 8.77
N PHE A 82 -6.55 26.58 9.66
CA PHE A 82 -7.21 27.88 9.71
C PHE A 82 -6.75 28.80 8.57
N TYR A 83 -7.68 29.57 8.03
CA TYR A 83 -7.40 30.57 7.00
C TYR A 83 -6.85 31.86 7.62
N LYS A 84 -7.51 32.39 8.70
CA LYS A 84 -7.04 33.58 9.38
C LYS A 84 -5.86 33.29 10.31
N VAL A 85 -4.79 34.09 10.19
CA VAL A 85 -3.57 33.94 11.02
C VAL A 85 -3.87 34.12 12.49
N ASN A 86 -4.64 35.12 12.84
CA ASN A 86 -5.02 35.37 14.24
C ASN A 86 -5.76 34.18 14.86
N TYR A 87 -6.71 33.56 14.16
CA TYR A 87 -7.41 32.36 14.63
C TYR A 87 -6.49 31.11 14.72
N ARG A 88 -5.54 31.00 13.82
CA ARG A 88 -4.48 29.98 13.90
C ARG A 88 -3.67 30.12 15.19
N LEU A 89 -3.22 31.35 15.51
CA LEU A 89 -2.44 31.63 16.72
C LEU A 89 -3.24 31.38 17.99
N ILE A 90 -4.51 31.79 18.01
CA ILE A 90 -5.44 31.52 19.13
C ILE A 90 -5.61 30.04 19.35
N PHE A 91 -5.88 29.24 18.26
CA PHE A 91 -6.06 27.81 18.37
C PHE A 91 -4.78 27.10 18.79
N GLN A 92 -3.62 27.52 18.26
CA GLN A 92 -2.32 26.97 18.68
C GLN A 92 -2.09 27.18 20.18
N GLU A 93 -2.46 28.34 20.72
CA GLU A 93 -2.29 28.60 22.15
C GLU A 93 -3.29 27.81 23.00
N MET A 94 -4.53 27.64 22.54
CA MET A 94 -5.49 26.73 23.18
C MET A 94 -4.95 25.31 23.28
N ILE A 95 -4.31 24.79 22.22
CA ILE A 95 -3.64 23.48 22.22
C ILE A 95 -2.51 23.46 23.25
N ASN A 96 -1.66 24.49 23.27
CA ASN A 96 -0.55 24.55 24.21
C ASN A 96 -1.02 24.56 25.69
N ILE A 97 -2.13 25.23 25.99
CA ILE A 97 -2.74 25.23 27.33
C ILE A 97 -3.27 23.83 27.66
N TYR A 98 -3.98 23.20 26.72
CA TYR A 98 -4.54 21.86 26.88
C TYR A 98 -3.45 20.79 27.12
N GLU A 99 -2.38 20.80 26.35
CA GLU A 99 -1.26 19.86 26.48
C GLU A 99 -0.53 19.96 27.82
N ARG A 100 -0.53 21.15 28.42
CA ARG A 100 0.01 21.38 29.77
C ARG A 100 -0.94 20.99 30.88
N GLY A 101 -2.11 20.46 30.55
CA GLY A 101 -3.16 20.12 31.52
C GLY A 101 -3.85 21.35 32.13
N GLY A 102 -3.73 22.51 31.48
CA GLY A 102 -4.40 23.75 31.90
C GLY A 102 -5.87 23.79 31.44
N ILE A 103 -6.66 24.61 32.14
CA ILE A 103 -8.04 24.89 31.75
C ILE A 103 -8.01 26.00 30.69
N ILE A 104 -8.71 25.79 29.57
CA ILE A 104 -8.89 26.83 28.55
C ILE A 104 -9.98 27.78 29.03
N ASP A 105 -9.57 28.95 29.42
CA ASP A 105 -10.42 30.04 29.88
C ASP A 105 -10.00 31.33 29.16
N THR A 106 -10.95 32.21 28.89
CA THR A 106 -10.73 33.47 28.14
C THR A 106 -9.63 34.33 28.75
N LEU A 107 -9.61 34.51 30.08
CA LEU A 107 -8.62 35.31 30.75
C LEU A 107 -7.23 34.64 30.75
N LEU A 108 -7.17 33.29 30.96
CA LEU A 108 -5.93 32.55 30.92
C LEU A 108 -5.33 32.52 29.52
N LEU A 109 -6.17 32.45 28.51
CA LEU A 109 -5.75 32.51 27.10
C LEU A 109 -5.14 33.87 26.77
N ILE A 110 -5.80 34.97 27.13
CA ILE A 110 -5.31 36.36 26.95
C ILE A 110 -3.95 36.51 27.63
N ASN A 111 -3.86 36.19 28.92
CA ASN A 111 -2.61 36.28 29.67
C ASN A 111 -1.46 35.44 29.04
N SER A 112 -1.78 34.27 28.47
CA SER A 112 -0.78 33.44 27.82
C SER A 112 -0.29 34.04 26.51
N LEU A 113 -1.19 34.60 25.71
CA LEU A 113 -0.89 35.29 24.45
C LEU A 113 -0.07 36.58 24.69
N GLU A 114 -0.40 37.35 25.74
CA GLU A 114 0.39 38.52 26.14
C GLU A 114 1.83 38.17 26.55
N LYS A 115 1.99 37.14 27.41
CA LYS A 115 3.32 36.68 27.83
C LYS A 115 4.18 36.26 26.63
N LYS A 116 3.59 35.74 25.58
CA LYS A 116 4.26 35.36 24.35
C LYS A 116 4.42 36.48 23.34
N LYS A 117 3.89 37.70 23.65
CA LYS A 117 3.87 38.89 22.77
C LYS A 117 3.16 38.64 21.43
N LEU A 118 2.16 37.77 21.41
CA LEU A 118 1.36 37.45 20.23
C LEU A 118 0.13 38.32 20.07
N MET A 119 -0.21 39.16 21.07
CA MET A 119 -1.40 39.98 21.06
C MET A 119 -1.41 40.99 19.90
N GLU A 120 -0.26 41.56 19.53
CA GLU A 120 -0.13 42.46 18.36
C GLU A 120 -0.49 41.75 17.04
N ASP A 121 -0.18 40.47 16.90
CA ASP A 121 -0.47 39.69 15.69
C ASP A 121 -1.95 39.24 15.65
N ILE A 122 -2.59 39.09 16.81
CA ILE A 122 -4.02 38.74 16.94
C ILE A 122 -4.89 39.97 16.71
N GLY A 123 -4.44 41.13 17.14
CA GLY A 123 -5.11 42.46 17.01
C GLY A 123 -5.50 43.07 18.32
N SER A 124 -6.47 42.51 19.05
CA SER A 124 -6.90 43.01 20.36
C SER A 124 -7.53 41.90 21.21
N GLU A 125 -7.64 42.11 22.51
CA GLU A 125 -8.35 41.22 23.43
C GLU A 125 -9.85 41.10 23.09
N GLU A 126 -10.44 42.13 22.53
CA GLU A 126 -11.85 42.19 22.12
C GLU A 126 -12.19 41.03 21.18
N ILE A 127 -11.28 40.67 20.25
CA ILE A 127 -11.49 39.57 19.34
C ILE A 127 -11.75 38.25 20.09
N ILE A 128 -11.07 38.03 21.21
CA ILE A 128 -11.23 36.82 22.01
C ILE A 128 -12.55 36.80 22.75
N TYR A 129 -12.99 37.98 23.25
CA TYR A 129 -14.32 38.12 23.85
C TYR A 129 -15.42 37.93 22.80
N ASP A 130 -15.30 38.54 21.63
CA ASP A 130 -16.29 38.44 20.56
C ASP A 130 -16.50 36.95 20.15
N LEU A 131 -15.45 36.14 20.16
CA LEU A 131 -15.56 34.70 19.84
C LEU A 131 -16.55 33.96 20.76
N THR A 132 -16.66 34.36 22.02
CA THR A 132 -17.59 33.73 22.97
C THR A 132 -19.05 34.08 22.70
N GLU A 133 -19.31 35.21 22.01
CA GLU A 133 -20.65 35.66 21.65
C GLU A 133 -21.15 35.08 20.31
N VAL A 134 -20.25 34.55 19.46
CA VAL A 134 -20.61 34.03 18.12
C VAL A 134 -21.52 32.80 18.19
N VAL A 135 -21.40 31.97 19.22
CA VAL A 135 -22.17 30.74 19.32
C VAL A 135 -22.91 30.60 20.64
N PRO A 136 -24.18 30.20 20.61
CA PRO A 136 -24.95 29.97 21.82
C PRO A 136 -24.66 28.66 22.53
N THR A 137 -23.94 27.69 21.84
CA THR A 137 -23.67 26.35 22.37
C THR A 137 -22.43 25.75 21.72
N ALA A 138 -21.68 24.97 22.48
CA ALA A 138 -20.51 24.23 22.04
C ALA A 138 -20.82 22.88 21.32
N ALA A 139 -22.11 22.50 21.22
CA ALA A 139 -22.50 21.16 20.73
C ALA A 139 -22.05 20.84 19.30
N ASN A 140 -21.73 21.86 18.50
CA ASN A 140 -21.39 21.68 17.07
C ASN A 140 -19.90 21.85 16.77
N ALA A 141 -19.01 21.86 17.75
CA ALA A 141 -17.58 22.10 17.57
C ALA A 141 -16.95 21.13 16.53
N VAL A 142 -17.27 19.83 16.60
CA VAL A 142 -16.81 18.79 15.65
C VAL A 142 -17.29 19.11 14.22
N SER A 143 -18.51 19.59 14.05
CA SER A 143 -19.06 19.94 12.72
C SER A 143 -18.34 21.15 12.13
N TYR A 144 -18.04 22.16 12.95
CA TYR A 144 -17.24 23.32 12.52
C TYR A 144 -15.82 22.91 12.15
N ALA A 145 -15.18 22.04 12.95
CA ALA A 145 -13.86 21.49 12.64
C ALA A 145 -13.84 20.76 11.28
N LYS A 146 -14.84 19.94 10.99
CA LYS A 146 -14.97 19.25 9.69
C LYS A 146 -15.12 20.25 8.53
N ALA A 147 -15.93 21.30 8.70
CA ALA A 147 -16.10 22.34 7.67
C ALA A 147 -14.81 23.13 7.41
N ILE A 148 -14.02 23.42 8.44
CA ILE A 148 -12.70 24.08 8.32
C ILE A 148 -11.75 23.14 7.58
N LYS A 149 -11.71 21.84 7.95
CA LYS A 149 -10.87 20.82 7.31
C LYS A 149 -11.13 20.70 5.82
N GLU A 150 -12.41 20.70 5.43
CA GLU A 150 -12.79 20.65 4.02
C GLU A 150 -12.21 21.83 3.24
N LYS A 151 -12.30 23.05 3.77
CA LYS A 151 -11.73 24.24 3.13
C LYS A 151 -10.20 24.23 3.11
N SER A 152 -9.57 23.70 4.14
CA SER A 152 -8.11 23.52 4.19
C SER A 152 -7.63 22.53 3.12
N VAL A 153 -8.32 21.41 2.93
CA VAL A 153 -8.01 20.43 1.86
C VAL A 153 -8.14 21.08 0.50
N GLN A 154 -9.20 21.88 0.25
CA GLN A 154 -9.38 22.61 -1.00
C GLN A 154 -8.20 23.58 -1.27
N ARG A 155 -7.75 24.33 -0.26
CA ARG A 155 -6.56 25.20 -0.36
C ARG A 155 -5.29 24.42 -0.67
N SER A 156 -5.08 23.31 0.03
CA SER A 156 -3.92 22.43 -0.20
C SER A 156 -3.90 21.90 -1.63
N LEU A 157 -5.05 21.53 -2.19
CA LEU A 157 -5.17 21.07 -3.57
C LEU A 157 -4.80 22.18 -4.58
N ILE A 158 -5.30 23.40 -4.36
CA ILE A 158 -4.98 24.55 -5.21
C ILE A 158 -3.47 24.79 -5.21
N ARG A 159 -2.85 24.89 -4.02
CA ARG A 159 -1.41 25.14 -3.91
C ARG A 159 -0.55 24.05 -4.58
N LYS A 160 -0.92 22.77 -4.37
CA LYS A 160 -0.19 21.66 -4.99
C LYS A 160 -0.37 21.67 -6.51
N SER A 161 -1.56 22.03 -7.02
CA SER A 161 -1.78 22.17 -8.45
C SER A 161 -0.96 23.30 -9.05
N GLU A 162 -0.83 24.44 -8.38
CA GLU A 162 0.03 25.56 -8.81
C GLU A 162 1.51 25.16 -8.80
N GLU A 163 1.95 24.42 -7.79
CA GLU A 163 3.31 23.90 -7.71
C GLU A 163 3.60 22.91 -8.85
N ILE A 164 2.66 22.00 -9.16
CA ILE A 164 2.76 21.09 -10.30
C ILE A 164 2.83 21.87 -11.62
N GLN A 165 1.96 22.87 -11.77
CA GLN A 165 1.95 23.73 -12.95
C GLN A 165 3.29 24.44 -13.12
N ARG A 166 3.86 25.01 -12.05
CA ARG A 166 5.16 25.68 -12.06
C ARG A 166 6.28 24.72 -12.50
N LEU A 167 6.33 23.52 -11.91
CA LEU A 167 7.33 22.50 -12.26
C LEU A 167 7.24 22.09 -13.74
N ALA A 168 6.02 22.00 -14.28
CA ALA A 168 5.81 21.68 -15.70
C ALA A 168 6.31 22.78 -16.64
N TYR A 169 6.18 24.07 -16.26
CA TYR A 169 6.70 25.20 -17.05
C TYR A 169 8.22 25.39 -16.93
N GLU A 170 8.82 25.10 -15.78
CA GLU A 170 10.27 25.19 -15.56
C GLU A 170 11.05 24.18 -16.41
N GLY A 171 10.39 23.14 -16.90
CA GLY A 171 10.98 22.05 -17.68
C GLY A 171 11.69 21.02 -16.78
N TYR A 172 11.42 19.76 -17.04
CA TYR A 172 12.11 18.64 -16.41
C TYR A 172 12.86 17.86 -17.48
N GLU A 173 14.07 17.42 -17.19
CA GLU A 173 14.86 16.59 -18.12
C GLU A 173 14.21 15.22 -18.34
N ASP A 174 13.46 14.73 -17.33
CA ASP A 174 12.76 13.46 -17.35
C ASP A 174 11.27 13.65 -17.03
N ILE A 175 10.40 13.34 -18.00
CA ILE A 175 8.95 13.50 -17.88
C ILE A 175 8.37 12.51 -16.84
N ASP A 176 8.94 11.32 -16.70
CA ASP A 176 8.48 10.33 -15.75
C ASP A 176 8.75 10.80 -14.31
N ALA A 177 9.91 11.40 -14.06
CA ALA A 177 10.23 12.03 -12.77
C ALA A 177 9.29 13.20 -12.43
N LEU A 178 8.84 13.97 -13.41
CA LEU A 178 7.85 15.03 -13.20
C LEU A 178 6.48 14.45 -12.83
N LEU A 179 6.05 13.38 -13.53
CA LEU A 179 4.79 12.71 -13.26
C LEU A 179 4.78 12.10 -11.85
N ASP A 180 5.84 11.40 -11.45
CA ASP A 180 5.99 10.84 -10.11
C ASP A 180 5.92 11.92 -9.03
N LYS A 181 6.55 13.07 -9.28
CA LYS A 181 6.53 14.20 -8.35
C LYS A 181 5.12 14.79 -8.22
N ALA A 182 4.40 14.96 -9.32
CA ALA A 182 3.04 15.46 -9.34
C ALA A 182 2.08 14.49 -8.61
N GLU A 183 2.21 13.18 -8.85
CA GLU A 183 1.44 12.16 -8.18
C GLU A 183 1.68 12.16 -6.66
N SER A 184 2.95 12.23 -6.25
CA SER A 184 3.31 12.33 -4.83
C SER A 184 2.67 13.55 -4.14
N MET A 185 2.66 14.71 -4.81
CA MET A 185 2.06 15.94 -4.28
C MET A 185 0.55 15.84 -4.10
N ILE A 186 -0.16 15.23 -5.05
CA ILE A 186 -1.60 14.99 -4.95
C ILE A 186 -1.89 13.98 -3.84
N PHE A 187 -1.05 12.95 -3.74
CA PHE A 187 -1.17 11.90 -2.73
C PHE A 187 -1.02 12.45 -1.30
N GLU A 188 -0.06 13.37 -1.05
CA GLU A 188 0.09 14.04 0.24
C GLU A 188 -1.20 14.74 0.70
N VAL A 189 -1.96 15.33 -0.23
CA VAL A 189 -3.24 15.98 0.08
C VAL A 189 -4.32 14.94 0.44
N ALA A 190 -4.35 13.81 -0.28
CA ALA A 190 -5.30 12.74 -0.03
C ALA A 190 -5.05 12.04 1.32
N GLU A 191 -3.78 11.83 1.68
CA GLU A 191 -3.40 11.14 2.93
C GLU A 191 -3.73 11.96 4.19
N LYS A 192 -3.66 13.31 4.10
CA LYS A 192 -4.06 14.20 5.20
C LYS A 192 -5.55 14.11 5.57
N LYS A 193 -6.39 13.47 4.73
CA LYS A 193 -7.84 13.34 4.95
C LYS A 193 -8.20 12.19 5.91
N GLU A 194 -7.36 11.16 6.05
CA GLU A 194 -7.66 9.95 6.81
C GLU A 194 -6.93 9.89 8.17
N LYS A 195 -7.38 10.65 9.15
CA LYS A 195 -7.10 10.30 10.56
C LYS A 195 -8.12 9.23 10.98
N LYS A 196 -7.64 8.01 11.31
CA LYS A 196 -8.52 6.94 11.83
C LYS A 196 -9.12 7.36 13.15
N GLU A 197 -10.44 7.24 13.27
CA GLU A 197 -11.16 7.50 14.52
C GLU A 197 -10.72 6.52 15.61
N ILE A 198 -10.55 7.03 16.83
CA ILE A 198 -10.39 6.20 18.03
C ILE A 198 -11.76 5.60 18.34
N VAL A 199 -11.89 4.27 18.23
CA VAL A 199 -13.15 3.57 18.43
C VAL A 199 -13.22 3.02 19.85
N LYS A 200 -14.32 3.29 20.56
CA LYS A 200 -14.56 2.74 21.89
C LYS A 200 -14.76 1.23 21.81
N LEU A 201 -14.09 0.46 22.69
CA LEU A 201 -14.13 -1.00 22.68
C LEU A 201 -15.56 -1.58 22.70
N SER A 202 -16.49 -0.91 23.39
CA SER A 202 -17.90 -1.33 23.43
C SER A 202 -18.60 -1.31 22.06
N GLN A 203 -18.18 -0.44 21.14
CA GLN A 203 -18.73 -0.37 19.78
C GLN A 203 -18.23 -1.55 18.92
N LEU A 204 -16.96 -1.94 19.12
CA LEU A 204 -16.38 -3.09 18.44
C LEU A 204 -17.01 -4.42 18.89
N GLY A 205 -17.42 -4.52 20.17
CA GLY A 205 -18.02 -5.73 20.74
C GLY A 205 -19.28 -6.16 19.99
N VAL A 206 -20.17 -5.22 19.67
CA VAL A 206 -21.43 -5.49 18.96
C VAL A 206 -21.17 -6.00 17.52
N GLN A 207 -20.19 -5.41 16.83
CA GLN A 207 -19.81 -5.84 15.48
C GLN A 207 -19.21 -7.24 15.51
N LYS A 208 -18.30 -7.50 16.43
CA LYS A 208 -17.65 -8.82 16.60
C LYS A 208 -18.63 -9.92 16.97
N PHE A 209 -19.63 -9.63 17.78
CA PHE A 209 -20.65 -10.62 18.12
C PHE A 209 -21.46 -11.06 16.89
N LYS A 210 -21.80 -10.13 16.00
CA LYS A 210 -22.46 -10.46 14.73
C LYS A 210 -21.55 -11.30 13.82
N GLU A 211 -20.26 -10.99 13.77
CA GLU A 211 -19.28 -11.79 13.02
C GLU A 211 -19.17 -13.22 13.58
N PHE A 212 -19.14 -13.38 14.91
CA PHE A 212 -19.12 -14.71 15.55
C PHE A 212 -20.37 -15.52 15.25
N ASP A 213 -21.55 -14.89 15.27
CA ASP A 213 -22.82 -15.57 14.97
C ASP A 213 -22.89 -16.05 13.50
N LEU A 214 -22.34 -15.26 12.58
CA LEU A 214 -22.21 -15.66 11.17
C LEU A 214 -21.18 -16.80 10.99
N LYS A 215 -20.05 -16.73 11.70
CA LYS A 215 -19.00 -17.76 11.67
C LYS A 215 -19.44 -19.08 12.27
N SER A 216 -20.21 -19.06 13.36
CA SER A 216 -20.72 -20.29 13.99
C SER A 216 -21.70 -21.08 13.11
N LYS A 217 -22.28 -20.42 12.10
CA LYS A 217 -23.18 -21.04 11.11
C LYS A 217 -22.44 -21.63 9.91
N ASN A 218 -21.17 -21.26 9.69
CA ASN A 218 -20.33 -21.85 8.65
C ASN A 218 -19.67 -23.13 9.17
N LYS A 219 -20.10 -24.26 8.62
CA LYS A 219 -19.64 -25.60 9.02
C LYS A 219 -18.17 -25.90 8.66
N ASP A 220 -17.57 -25.15 7.74
CA ASP A 220 -16.22 -25.44 7.21
C ASP A 220 -15.07 -24.88 8.06
N GLY A 221 -15.37 -24.19 9.18
CA GLY A 221 -14.36 -23.75 10.16
C GLY A 221 -13.35 -22.69 9.68
N ILE A 222 -13.27 -22.41 8.37
CA ILE A 222 -12.35 -21.46 7.80
C ILE A 222 -12.94 -20.05 7.94
N ILE A 223 -12.23 -19.20 8.68
CA ILE A 223 -12.65 -17.82 8.98
C ILE A 223 -12.22 -16.86 7.88
N GLY A 224 -11.06 -17.11 7.29
CA GLY A 224 -10.44 -16.31 6.24
C GLY A 224 -10.77 -16.82 4.85
N MET A 225 -10.02 -16.32 3.88
CA MET A 225 -10.07 -16.77 2.49
C MET A 225 -9.24 -18.06 2.38
N THR A 226 -9.80 -19.13 1.84
CA THR A 226 -9.10 -20.41 1.73
C THR A 226 -7.87 -20.31 0.83
N SER A 227 -6.79 -20.95 1.23
CA SER A 227 -5.57 -21.12 0.42
C SER A 227 -5.70 -22.26 -0.59
N GLY A 228 -6.70 -23.15 -0.41
CA GLY A 228 -6.85 -24.40 -1.14
C GLY A 228 -5.96 -25.54 -0.63
N TYR A 229 -5.23 -25.31 0.47
CA TYR A 229 -4.41 -26.32 1.14
C TYR A 229 -4.95 -26.58 2.54
N ASN A 230 -5.55 -27.77 2.75
CA ASN A 230 -6.30 -28.10 3.96
C ASN A 230 -5.48 -27.90 5.24
N HIS A 231 -4.29 -28.44 5.31
CA HIS A 231 -3.43 -28.30 6.49
C HIS A 231 -2.96 -26.87 6.74
N TYR A 232 -2.81 -26.07 5.68
CA TYR A 232 -2.54 -24.64 5.83
C TYR A 232 -3.75 -23.92 6.43
N ASP A 233 -4.94 -24.19 5.90
CA ASP A 233 -6.17 -23.55 6.35
C ASP A 233 -6.56 -23.98 7.76
N GLU A 234 -6.32 -25.24 8.14
CA GLU A 234 -6.47 -25.74 9.51
C GLU A 234 -5.55 -25.00 10.50
N LEU A 235 -4.28 -24.81 10.12
CA LEU A 235 -3.28 -24.16 10.97
C LEU A 235 -3.46 -22.65 11.09
N THR A 236 -3.93 -22.00 10.01
CA THR A 236 -3.97 -20.53 9.90
C THR A 236 -5.39 -19.96 9.86
N SER A 237 -6.41 -20.81 9.68
CA SER A 237 -7.79 -20.42 9.35
C SER A 237 -7.92 -19.64 8.03
N GLY A 238 -7.00 -19.87 7.08
CA GLY A 238 -6.95 -19.22 5.77
C GLY A 238 -6.27 -17.84 5.78
N PHE A 239 -6.43 -17.09 4.68
CA PHE A 239 -5.89 -15.73 4.57
C PHE A 239 -6.84 -14.71 5.19
N HIS A 240 -6.31 -13.83 6.04
CA HIS A 240 -7.08 -12.78 6.69
C HIS A 240 -6.83 -11.41 6.07
N GLY A 241 -7.86 -10.59 6.02
CA GLY A 241 -7.70 -9.18 5.64
C GLY A 241 -6.71 -8.46 6.58
N SER A 242 -6.00 -7.48 6.06
CA SER A 242 -4.97 -6.70 6.76
C SER A 242 -3.66 -7.43 7.05
N ASP A 243 -3.49 -8.71 6.65
CA ASP A 243 -2.25 -9.45 6.86
C ASP A 243 -1.24 -9.23 5.75
N LEU A 244 0.01 -9.05 6.16
CA LEU A 244 1.19 -9.11 5.29
C LEU A 244 1.85 -10.47 5.48
N LEU A 245 1.87 -11.28 4.41
CA LEU A 245 2.44 -12.62 4.39
C LEU A 245 3.70 -12.62 3.52
N ILE A 246 4.77 -13.14 4.06
CA ILE A 246 6.05 -13.29 3.35
C ILE A 246 6.24 -14.75 2.98
N LEU A 247 6.43 -15.02 1.69
CA LEU A 247 6.83 -16.34 1.20
C LEU A 247 8.29 -16.27 0.71
N ALA A 248 9.19 -16.88 1.45
CA ALA A 248 10.61 -16.81 1.18
C ALA A 248 11.20 -18.16 0.78
N ALA A 249 12.10 -18.16 -0.20
CA ALA A 249 12.81 -19.36 -0.63
C ALA A 249 14.13 -19.02 -1.31
N ARG A 250 15.02 -20.01 -1.42
CA ARG A 250 16.15 -19.96 -2.36
C ARG A 250 15.65 -20.11 -3.80
N PRO A 251 16.41 -19.63 -4.82
CA PRO A 251 16.10 -19.85 -6.22
C PRO A 251 15.83 -21.33 -6.53
N ALA A 252 14.96 -21.60 -7.48
CA ALA A 252 14.57 -22.94 -7.94
C ALA A 252 13.80 -23.82 -6.93
N MET A 253 13.46 -23.33 -5.73
CA MET A 253 12.62 -24.07 -4.76
C MET A 253 11.13 -24.11 -5.14
N GLY A 254 10.70 -23.37 -6.16
CA GLY A 254 9.31 -23.33 -6.61
C GLY A 254 8.49 -22.19 -6.01
N LYS A 255 9.13 -21.14 -5.48
CA LYS A 255 8.50 -19.97 -4.83
C LYS A 255 7.38 -19.35 -5.68
N THR A 256 7.70 -18.91 -6.90
CA THR A 256 6.73 -18.34 -7.86
C THR A 256 5.64 -19.35 -8.24
N ALA A 257 6.00 -20.62 -8.45
CA ALA A 257 5.01 -21.66 -8.75
C ALA A 257 4.00 -21.82 -7.60
N PHE A 258 4.46 -21.89 -6.34
CA PHE A 258 3.58 -22.00 -5.19
C PHE A 258 2.67 -20.76 -5.05
N ALA A 259 3.23 -19.56 -5.21
CA ALA A 259 2.48 -18.32 -5.18
C ALA A 259 1.38 -18.26 -6.25
N LEU A 260 1.66 -18.73 -7.47
CA LEU A 260 0.66 -18.81 -8.55
C LEU A 260 -0.43 -19.84 -8.24
N ASN A 261 -0.10 -20.97 -7.59
CA ASN A 261 -1.11 -21.92 -7.12
C ASN A 261 -2.01 -21.29 -6.04
N LEU A 262 -1.46 -20.52 -5.09
CA LEU A 262 -2.26 -19.77 -4.13
C LEU A 262 -3.21 -18.78 -4.82
N ALA A 263 -2.68 -18.01 -5.79
CA ALA A 263 -3.48 -17.05 -6.56
C ALA A 263 -4.64 -17.73 -7.33
N LEU A 264 -4.37 -18.87 -7.99
CA LEU A 264 -5.40 -19.66 -8.66
C LEU A 264 -6.44 -20.20 -7.67
N ASN A 265 -6.01 -20.76 -6.54
CA ASN A 265 -6.93 -21.30 -5.55
C ASN A 265 -7.86 -20.23 -4.98
N VAL A 266 -7.34 -19.02 -4.75
CA VAL A 266 -8.13 -17.87 -4.31
C VAL A 266 -9.10 -17.44 -5.41
N ALA A 267 -8.65 -17.35 -6.67
CA ALA A 267 -9.47 -16.92 -7.79
C ALA A 267 -10.60 -17.92 -8.13
N ARG A 268 -10.38 -19.23 -7.92
CA ARG A 268 -11.42 -20.26 -8.07
C ARG A 268 -12.60 -20.09 -7.11
N ASN A 269 -12.40 -19.36 -6.01
CA ASN A 269 -13.46 -18.99 -5.07
C ASN A 269 -14.06 -17.62 -5.37
N GLU A 270 -14.11 -17.23 -6.64
CA GLU A 270 -14.72 -15.99 -7.15
C GLU A 270 -14.10 -14.71 -6.54
N LYS A 271 -12.85 -14.79 -6.04
CA LYS A 271 -12.12 -13.64 -5.49
C LYS A 271 -11.31 -12.95 -6.57
N HIS A 272 -11.18 -11.64 -6.42
CA HIS A 272 -10.38 -10.81 -7.31
C HIS A 272 -8.92 -10.78 -6.84
N VAL A 273 -8.02 -11.25 -7.70
CA VAL A 273 -6.59 -11.40 -7.42
C VAL A 273 -5.78 -10.45 -8.28
N LEU A 274 -4.93 -9.63 -7.65
CA LEU A 274 -3.94 -8.80 -8.34
C LEU A 274 -2.55 -9.39 -8.17
N ILE A 275 -1.85 -9.63 -9.28
CA ILE A 275 -0.48 -10.15 -9.30
C ILE A 275 0.44 -9.09 -9.88
N TYR A 276 1.40 -8.63 -9.09
CA TYR A 276 2.56 -7.88 -9.56
C TYR A 276 3.72 -8.85 -9.82
N SER A 277 4.14 -8.94 -11.08
CA SER A 277 5.28 -9.75 -11.49
C SER A 277 6.40 -8.83 -11.97
N LEU A 278 7.41 -8.67 -11.11
CA LEU A 278 8.54 -7.78 -11.39
C LEU A 278 9.72 -8.53 -12.03
N GLU A 279 9.69 -9.87 -12.03
CA GLU A 279 10.74 -10.74 -12.57
C GLU A 279 10.33 -11.37 -13.92
N MET A 280 9.03 -11.61 -14.12
CA MET A 280 8.54 -12.38 -15.26
C MET A 280 7.48 -11.60 -16.04
N GLY A 281 7.51 -11.66 -17.36
CA GLY A 281 6.49 -11.07 -18.22
C GLY A 281 5.14 -11.80 -18.16
N ASN A 282 4.07 -11.09 -18.53
CA ASN A 282 2.69 -11.57 -18.51
C ASN A 282 2.50 -12.89 -19.25
N GLU A 283 3.10 -13.07 -20.43
CA GLU A 283 3.00 -14.27 -21.21
C GLU A 283 3.57 -15.49 -20.46
N GLN A 284 4.72 -15.33 -19.81
CA GLN A 284 5.36 -16.42 -19.06
C GLN A 284 4.53 -16.82 -17.84
N LEU A 285 3.85 -15.85 -17.19
CA LEU A 285 2.94 -16.14 -16.09
C LEU A 285 1.70 -16.87 -16.60
N PHE A 286 1.14 -16.41 -17.72
CA PHE A 286 -0.02 -17.05 -18.33
C PHE A 286 0.28 -18.51 -18.68
N ASP A 287 1.43 -18.81 -19.32
CA ASP A 287 1.85 -20.18 -19.62
C ASP A 287 1.91 -21.07 -18.37
N ARG A 288 2.42 -20.53 -17.25
CA ARG A 288 2.48 -21.26 -15.97
C ARG A 288 1.10 -21.51 -15.39
N LEU A 289 0.23 -20.48 -15.36
CA LEU A 289 -1.15 -20.60 -14.91
C LEU A 289 -1.91 -21.64 -15.76
N LEU A 290 -1.70 -21.61 -17.08
CA LEU A 290 -2.30 -22.56 -18.02
C LEU A 290 -1.78 -23.99 -17.78
N ALA A 291 -0.48 -24.16 -17.52
CA ALA A 291 0.09 -25.47 -17.21
C ALA A 291 -0.50 -26.07 -15.93
N ILE A 292 -0.68 -25.23 -14.87
CA ILE A 292 -1.30 -25.64 -13.62
C ILE A 292 -2.76 -26.06 -13.84
N GLU A 293 -3.54 -25.24 -14.57
CA GLU A 293 -4.96 -25.41 -14.73
C GLU A 293 -5.33 -26.54 -15.70
N SER A 294 -4.60 -26.66 -16.80
CA SER A 294 -4.84 -27.69 -17.82
C SER A 294 -4.19 -29.05 -17.50
N LYS A 295 -3.25 -29.09 -16.55
CA LYS A 295 -2.37 -30.22 -16.28
C LYS A 295 -1.63 -30.69 -17.55
N VAL A 296 -1.20 -29.75 -18.38
CA VAL A 296 -0.33 -29.96 -19.51
C VAL A 296 1.07 -29.52 -19.14
N LYS A 297 2.08 -30.26 -19.60
CA LYS A 297 3.48 -29.99 -19.28
C LYS A 297 3.87 -28.60 -19.78
N LEU A 298 4.43 -27.75 -18.89
CA LEU A 298 4.86 -26.38 -19.23
C LEU A 298 5.85 -26.40 -20.44
N LYS A 299 6.70 -27.41 -20.55
CA LYS A 299 7.59 -27.56 -21.68
C LYS A 299 6.84 -27.78 -22.99
N ALA A 300 5.80 -28.63 -23.00
CA ALA A 300 4.97 -28.89 -24.17
C ALA A 300 4.20 -27.62 -24.63
N ILE A 301 3.70 -26.84 -23.70
CA ILE A 301 3.03 -25.53 -23.99
C ILE A 301 4.03 -24.61 -24.68
N LYS A 302 5.25 -24.44 -24.12
CA LYS A 302 6.28 -23.52 -24.65
C LYS A 302 6.82 -23.94 -26.02
N GLU A 303 6.96 -25.26 -26.26
CA GLU A 303 7.49 -25.79 -27.52
C GLU A 303 6.41 -25.99 -28.59
N GLY A 304 5.12 -25.85 -28.20
CA GLY A 304 3.97 -26.08 -29.08
C GLY A 304 3.83 -27.57 -29.49
N ASN A 305 4.48 -28.48 -28.78
CA ASN A 305 4.46 -29.90 -29.09
C ASN A 305 3.42 -30.61 -28.21
N LEU A 306 2.17 -30.54 -28.64
CA LEU A 306 0.99 -31.00 -27.92
C LEU A 306 0.30 -32.15 -28.66
N THR A 307 -0.11 -33.18 -27.93
CA THR A 307 -1.03 -34.20 -28.45
C THR A 307 -2.45 -33.59 -28.58
N SER A 308 -3.31 -34.24 -29.36
CA SER A 308 -4.72 -33.78 -29.52
C SER A 308 -5.46 -33.73 -28.18
N GLU A 309 -5.16 -34.66 -27.27
CA GLU A 309 -5.75 -34.67 -25.92
C GLU A 309 -5.24 -33.53 -25.03
N GLU A 310 -3.93 -33.25 -25.09
CA GLU A 310 -3.33 -32.12 -24.38
C GLU A 310 -3.84 -30.80 -24.91
N TYR A 311 -4.07 -30.70 -26.23
CA TYR A 311 -4.65 -29.51 -26.85
C TYR A 311 -6.08 -29.27 -26.36
N SER A 312 -6.91 -30.33 -26.25
CA SER A 312 -8.25 -30.22 -25.68
C SER A 312 -8.22 -29.77 -24.22
N ARG A 313 -7.37 -30.42 -23.38
CA ARG A 313 -7.21 -30.03 -21.96
C ARG A 313 -6.74 -28.59 -21.80
N MET A 314 -5.86 -28.12 -22.68
CA MET A 314 -5.39 -26.75 -22.70
C MET A 314 -6.54 -25.77 -23.03
N GLY A 315 -7.40 -26.12 -24.00
CA GLY A 315 -8.59 -25.33 -24.33
C GLY A 315 -9.55 -25.22 -23.14
N ASP A 316 -9.84 -26.33 -22.46
CA ASP A 316 -10.67 -26.34 -21.24
C ASP A 316 -10.03 -25.53 -20.11
N GLY A 317 -8.70 -25.64 -19.93
CA GLY A 317 -7.95 -24.85 -18.95
C GLY A 317 -8.00 -23.34 -19.22
N MET A 318 -7.87 -22.96 -20.50
CA MET A 318 -8.02 -21.56 -20.93
C MET A 318 -9.44 -21.03 -20.67
N GLY A 319 -10.46 -21.85 -20.95
CA GLY A 319 -11.86 -21.49 -20.63
C GLY A 319 -12.02 -21.16 -19.16
N ARG A 320 -11.53 -22.02 -18.25
CA ARG A 320 -11.60 -21.78 -16.80
C ARG A 320 -10.80 -20.57 -16.35
N LEU A 321 -9.61 -20.33 -16.90
CA LEU A 321 -8.81 -19.14 -16.58
C LEU A 321 -9.51 -17.85 -16.99
N ASN A 322 -10.22 -17.84 -18.12
CA ASN A 322 -10.97 -16.67 -18.59
C ASN A 322 -12.15 -16.29 -17.69
N GLU A 323 -12.68 -17.25 -16.94
CA GLU A 323 -13.75 -17.01 -15.96
C GLU A 323 -13.23 -16.47 -14.62
N MET A 324 -11.92 -16.56 -14.36
CA MET A 324 -11.29 -16.15 -13.11
C MET A 324 -10.98 -14.64 -13.11
N ASN A 325 -11.15 -14.01 -11.96
CA ASN A 325 -10.86 -12.58 -11.77
C ASN A 325 -9.38 -12.39 -11.41
N ILE A 326 -8.46 -12.60 -12.34
CA ILE A 326 -7.02 -12.42 -12.14
C ILE A 326 -6.53 -11.24 -12.97
N TYR A 327 -5.90 -10.28 -12.32
CA TYR A 327 -5.30 -9.09 -12.92
C TYR A 327 -3.79 -9.19 -12.75
N ILE A 328 -3.02 -8.99 -13.83
CA ILE A 328 -1.56 -9.11 -13.83
C ILE A 328 -0.95 -7.78 -14.27
N SER A 329 0.08 -7.36 -13.57
CA SER A 329 0.97 -6.24 -13.94
C SER A 329 2.40 -6.75 -13.98
N ASP A 330 3.10 -6.58 -15.12
CA ASP A 330 4.49 -7.01 -15.35
C ASP A 330 5.45 -5.83 -15.53
N SER A 331 5.08 -4.66 -15.02
CA SER A 331 5.95 -3.48 -15.06
C SER A 331 7.25 -3.75 -14.29
N SER A 332 8.39 -3.64 -14.97
CA SER A 332 9.71 -3.93 -14.40
C SER A 332 10.24 -2.86 -13.43
N SER A 333 9.61 -1.69 -13.38
CA SER A 333 10.01 -0.56 -12.54
C SER A 333 8.81 0.02 -11.79
N VAL A 334 8.17 -0.79 -10.96
CA VAL A 334 7.04 -0.34 -10.13
C VAL A 334 7.56 0.23 -8.82
N ASN A 335 7.10 1.42 -8.46
CA ASN A 335 7.33 1.99 -7.14
C ASN A 335 6.16 1.69 -6.18
N ILE A 336 6.41 1.84 -4.88
CA ILE A 336 5.40 1.50 -3.85
C ILE A 336 4.15 2.38 -3.91
N LEU A 337 4.25 3.60 -4.44
CA LEU A 337 3.12 4.53 -4.58
C LEU A 337 2.19 4.08 -5.69
N GLU A 338 2.74 3.62 -6.81
CA GLU A 338 1.99 3.06 -7.93
C GLU A 338 1.23 1.79 -7.52
N ILE A 339 1.89 0.88 -6.77
CA ILE A 339 1.21 -0.29 -6.20
C ILE A 339 0.03 0.14 -5.33
N LYS A 340 0.24 1.14 -4.47
CA LYS A 340 -0.80 1.67 -3.57
C LYS A 340 -1.95 2.31 -4.33
N ALA A 341 -1.66 3.12 -5.36
CA ALA A 341 -2.66 3.80 -6.18
C ALA A 341 -3.53 2.79 -6.95
N THR A 342 -2.89 1.82 -7.62
CA THR A 342 -3.59 0.77 -8.37
C THR A 342 -4.43 -0.11 -7.45
N ALA A 343 -3.89 -0.53 -6.31
CA ALA A 343 -4.62 -1.34 -5.35
C ALA A 343 -5.84 -0.60 -4.78
N ARG A 344 -5.73 0.70 -4.46
CA ARG A 344 -6.86 1.53 -4.02
C ARG A 344 -7.94 1.65 -5.09
N ARG A 345 -7.54 1.91 -6.34
CA ARG A 345 -8.47 2.01 -7.46
C ARG A 345 -9.26 0.70 -7.63
N LEU A 346 -8.57 -0.44 -7.75
CA LEU A 346 -9.23 -1.73 -7.90
C LEU A 346 -10.12 -2.08 -6.70
N LYS A 347 -9.69 -1.73 -5.47
CA LYS A 347 -10.50 -1.93 -4.27
C LYS A 347 -11.77 -1.08 -4.27
N ALA A 348 -11.68 0.18 -4.70
CA ALA A 348 -12.84 1.07 -4.83
C ALA A 348 -13.84 0.58 -5.89
N GLU A 349 -13.35 -0.09 -6.95
CA GLU A 349 -14.16 -0.74 -7.98
C GLU A 349 -14.74 -2.10 -7.52
N GLY A 350 -14.44 -2.57 -6.31
CA GLY A 350 -14.84 -3.89 -5.82
C GLY A 350 -14.07 -5.05 -6.50
N ARG A 351 -12.92 -4.79 -7.10
CA ARG A 351 -12.13 -5.71 -7.93
C ARG A 351 -10.80 -6.08 -7.29
N LEU A 352 -10.71 -6.11 -5.96
CA LEU A 352 -9.50 -6.51 -5.24
C LEU A 352 -9.83 -7.15 -3.90
N ASP A 353 -9.51 -8.44 -3.77
CA ASP A 353 -9.64 -9.22 -2.55
C ASP A 353 -8.31 -9.78 -2.05
N PHE A 354 -7.35 -9.99 -2.97
CA PHE A 354 -6.05 -10.60 -2.68
C PHE A 354 -4.96 -9.97 -3.55
N MET A 355 -3.78 -9.72 -2.98
CA MET A 355 -2.64 -9.17 -3.73
C MET A 355 -1.40 -10.05 -3.57
N LEU A 356 -0.76 -10.36 -4.70
CA LEU A 356 0.49 -11.11 -4.79
C LEU A 356 1.57 -10.25 -5.44
N ILE A 357 2.79 -10.23 -4.87
CA ILE A 357 3.94 -9.49 -5.41
C ILE A 357 5.15 -10.41 -5.54
N ASP A 358 5.67 -10.58 -6.76
CA ASP A 358 6.87 -11.38 -7.06
C ASP A 358 7.97 -10.48 -7.66
N TYR A 359 8.96 -10.05 -6.90
CA TYR A 359 9.26 -10.17 -5.47
C TYR A 359 9.65 -8.81 -4.89
N LEU A 360 9.58 -8.68 -3.57
CA LEU A 360 9.74 -7.43 -2.81
C LEU A 360 11.01 -6.63 -3.16
N GLN A 361 12.14 -7.33 -3.32
CA GLN A 361 13.43 -6.68 -3.58
C GLN A 361 13.54 -6.05 -4.98
N LEU A 362 12.58 -6.23 -5.89
CA LEU A 362 12.55 -5.56 -7.19
C LEU A 362 11.70 -4.29 -7.19
N ILE A 363 10.96 -4.01 -6.11
CA ILE A 363 10.23 -2.75 -5.99
C ILE A 363 11.22 -1.61 -5.95
N SER A 364 11.00 -0.61 -6.80
CA SER A 364 11.85 0.57 -6.91
C SER A 364 11.70 1.48 -5.69
N PRO A 365 12.80 2.00 -5.12
CA PRO A 365 12.73 2.99 -4.06
C PRO A 365 12.13 4.31 -4.57
N MET A 366 11.64 5.16 -3.66
CA MET A 366 11.21 6.51 -4.01
C MET A 366 12.40 7.32 -4.52
N ILE A 367 12.21 8.05 -5.62
CA ILE A 367 13.26 8.86 -6.27
C ILE A 367 13.81 9.90 -5.29
N GLY A 368 15.14 9.98 -5.21
CA GLY A 368 15.85 10.99 -4.41
C GLY A 368 16.29 10.57 -3.01
N SER A 369 16.10 9.31 -2.60
CA SER A 369 16.57 8.84 -1.29
C SER A 369 18.01 8.33 -1.37
N ARG A 370 18.93 8.96 -0.63
CA ARG A 370 20.30 8.45 -0.36
C ARG A 370 20.26 7.45 0.79
N LYS A 371 19.41 6.39 0.70
CA LYS A 371 19.21 5.41 1.77
C LYS A 371 20.00 4.13 1.50
N SER A 372 20.34 3.38 2.55
CA SER A 372 20.89 2.03 2.37
C SER A 372 19.81 1.07 1.86
N ARG A 373 20.22 -0.01 1.19
CA ARG A 373 19.29 -1.01 0.67
C ARG A 373 18.39 -1.62 1.75
N GLU A 374 18.91 -1.80 2.97
CA GLU A 374 18.13 -2.25 4.12
C GLU A 374 17.02 -1.27 4.50
N GLN A 375 17.30 0.03 4.45
CA GLN A 375 16.32 1.07 4.76
C GLN A 375 15.22 1.13 3.70
N GLU A 376 15.57 0.98 2.42
CA GLU A 376 14.60 0.92 1.32
C GLU A 376 13.66 -0.27 1.47
N ILE A 377 14.20 -1.46 1.71
CA ILE A 377 13.43 -2.68 1.93
C ILE A 377 12.51 -2.55 3.15
N SER A 378 13.00 -1.91 4.22
CA SER A 378 12.21 -1.64 5.42
C SER A 378 11.02 -0.73 5.14
N GLU A 379 11.21 0.33 4.36
CA GLU A 379 10.13 1.24 3.97
C GLU A 379 9.10 0.56 3.06
N ILE A 380 9.56 -0.25 2.11
CA ILE A 380 8.69 -1.02 1.23
C ILE A 380 7.84 -2.00 2.06
N SER A 381 8.45 -2.78 2.94
CA SER A 381 7.77 -3.74 3.81
C SER A 381 6.69 -3.06 4.66
N ARG A 382 7.06 -1.97 5.33
CA ARG A 382 6.13 -1.17 6.13
C ARG A 382 4.97 -0.62 5.29
N SER A 383 5.27 -0.15 4.08
CA SER A 383 4.25 0.38 3.17
C SER A 383 3.28 -0.70 2.70
N LEU A 384 3.77 -1.92 2.38
CA LEU A 384 2.93 -3.06 2.05
C LEU A 384 2.02 -3.46 3.21
N LYS A 385 2.53 -3.44 4.46
CA LYS A 385 1.70 -3.66 5.65
C LYS A 385 0.62 -2.59 5.82
N ILE A 386 0.93 -1.33 5.52
CA ILE A 386 -0.04 -0.24 5.54
C ILE A 386 -1.12 -0.46 4.48
N ILE A 387 -0.74 -0.86 3.24
CA ILE A 387 -1.68 -1.18 2.15
C ILE A 387 -2.62 -2.32 2.57
N ALA A 388 -2.08 -3.43 3.09
CA ALA A 388 -2.87 -4.56 3.57
C ALA A 388 -3.92 -4.12 4.60
N LYS A 389 -3.50 -3.31 5.59
CA LYS A 389 -4.36 -2.81 6.67
C LYS A 389 -5.39 -1.78 6.18
N GLU A 390 -5.02 -0.89 5.28
CA GLU A 390 -5.88 0.16 4.75
C GLU A 390 -7.01 -0.41 3.89
N LEU A 391 -6.65 -1.34 2.99
CA LEU A 391 -7.58 -1.95 2.05
C LEU A 391 -8.30 -3.17 2.64
N ASN A 392 -7.90 -3.61 3.82
CA ASN A 392 -8.39 -4.82 4.49
C ASN A 392 -8.34 -6.06 3.56
N ILE A 393 -7.17 -6.29 2.94
CA ILE A 393 -6.89 -7.44 2.09
C ILE A 393 -5.62 -8.16 2.57
N PRO A 394 -5.50 -9.48 2.36
CA PRO A 394 -4.21 -10.16 2.49
C PRO A 394 -3.27 -9.75 1.35
N VAL A 395 -2.02 -9.49 1.72
CA VAL A 395 -0.94 -9.20 0.79
C VAL A 395 0.13 -10.26 0.95
N VAL A 396 0.34 -11.07 -0.08
CA VAL A 396 1.43 -12.04 -0.14
C VAL A 396 2.57 -11.45 -0.95
N THR A 397 3.74 -11.32 -0.37
CA THR A 397 4.93 -10.90 -1.12
C THR A 397 6.03 -11.93 -1.03
N LEU A 398 6.68 -12.15 -2.16
CA LEU A 398 7.76 -13.09 -2.27
C LEU A 398 9.07 -12.42 -1.85
N SER A 399 9.96 -13.21 -1.23
CA SER A 399 11.29 -12.75 -0.82
C SER A 399 12.36 -13.80 -1.17
N GLN A 400 13.54 -13.33 -1.48
CA GLN A 400 14.68 -14.20 -1.71
C GLN A 400 15.51 -14.36 -0.43
N LEU A 401 15.90 -15.58 -0.09
CA LEU A 401 16.72 -15.87 1.08
C LEU A 401 18.22 -15.65 0.81
N SER A 402 18.95 -15.37 1.89
CA SER A 402 20.42 -15.29 1.89
C SER A 402 21.07 -16.58 1.41
N ARG A 403 22.25 -16.47 0.78
CA ARG A 403 23.06 -17.63 0.39
C ARG A 403 23.64 -18.40 1.58
N SER A 404 23.66 -17.80 2.78
CA SER A 404 24.15 -18.43 4.00
C SER A 404 23.41 -19.72 4.40
N VAL A 405 22.12 -19.83 3.97
CA VAL A 405 21.34 -21.08 4.16
C VAL A 405 22.04 -22.30 3.59
N GLU A 406 22.69 -22.17 2.41
CA GLU A 406 23.35 -23.27 1.72
C GLU A 406 24.65 -23.75 2.38
N GLN A 407 25.20 -22.94 3.29
CA GLN A 407 26.44 -23.24 4.02
C GLN A 407 26.20 -24.01 5.32
N ARG A 408 24.92 -24.14 5.75
CA ARG A 408 24.58 -24.89 6.94
C ARG A 408 24.45 -26.39 6.67
N ASN A 409 24.65 -27.21 7.69
CA ASN A 409 24.37 -28.65 7.62
C ASN A 409 22.88 -28.91 7.40
N ASP A 410 22.02 -28.29 8.20
CA ASP A 410 20.58 -28.23 7.94
C ASP A 410 20.26 -27.01 7.11
N LYS A 411 19.86 -27.24 5.86
CA LYS A 411 19.52 -26.21 4.88
C LYS A 411 18.07 -25.76 4.95
N ARG A 412 17.31 -26.18 5.99
CA ARG A 412 15.97 -25.65 6.24
C ARG A 412 16.06 -24.17 6.61
N PRO A 413 15.29 -23.30 5.93
CA PRO A 413 15.31 -21.87 6.20
C PRO A 413 14.79 -21.52 7.60
N ILE A 414 15.37 -20.47 8.19
CA ILE A 414 14.96 -19.87 9.46
C ILE A 414 14.82 -18.35 9.30
N LEU A 415 14.19 -17.67 10.27
CA LEU A 415 13.91 -16.22 10.18
C LEU A 415 15.14 -15.37 9.90
N SER A 416 16.29 -15.71 10.49
CA SER A 416 17.54 -14.98 10.25
C SER A 416 18.09 -15.07 8.81
N ASP A 417 17.54 -15.95 7.98
CA ASP A 417 17.91 -16.09 6.57
C ASP A 417 17.20 -15.08 5.65
N LEU A 418 16.22 -14.34 6.18
CA LEU A 418 15.65 -13.16 5.54
C LEU A 418 16.69 -12.03 5.59
N ARG A 419 17.68 -12.07 4.68
CA ARG A 419 18.82 -11.16 4.62
C ARG A 419 18.35 -9.73 4.34
N GLU A 420 19.08 -8.75 4.93
CA GLU A 420 18.88 -7.29 4.76
C GLU A 420 17.54 -6.75 5.27
N SER A 421 16.83 -7.52 6.11
CA SER A 421 15.44 -7.20 6.41
C SER A 421 14.94 -7.70 7.77
N GLY A 422 15.65 -7.40 8.85
CA GLY A 422 15.03 -7.52 10.19
C GLY A 422 13.66 -6.79 10.26
N ALA A 423 13.46 -5.77 9.42
CA ALA A 423 12.20 -5.07 9.30
C ALA A 423 11.10 -5.90 8.62
N ILE A 424 11.40 -6.68 7.57
CA ILE A 424 10.41 -7.58 6.95
C ILE A 424 9.86 -8.56 7.98
N GLU A 425 10.76 -9.14 8.80
CA GLU A 425 10.34 -10.01 9.89
C GLU A 425 9.43 -9.26 10.87
N GLN A 426 9.76 -8.03 11.24
CA GLN A 426 8.96 -7.26 12.20
C GLN A 426 7.59 -6.89 11.65
N ASP A 427 7.49 -6.45 10.39
CA ASP A 427 6.26 -5.98 9.78
C ASP A 427 5.29 -7.11 9.41
N ALA A 428 5.83 -8.27 8.98
CA ALA A 428 5.04 -9.41 8.56
C ALA A 428 4.20 -10.01 9.70
N ASP A 429 2.97 -10.37 9.39
CA ASP A 429 2.10 -11.14 10.29
C ASP A 429 2.42 -12.62 10.21
N MET A 430 2.81 -13.10 9.03
CA MET A 430 3.23 -14.47 8.79
C MET A 430 4.45 -14.51 7.89
N VAL A 431 5.39 -15.41 8.22
CA VAL A 431 6.56 -15.72 7.39
C VAL A 431 6.56 -17.21 7.08
N MET A 432 6.56 -17.52 5.81
CA MET A 432 6.55 -18.88 5.27
C MET A 432 7.83 -19.13 4.49
N PHE A 433 8.38 -20.31 4.64
CA PHE A 433 9.54 -20.77 3.89
C PHE A 433 9.19 -22.00 3.07
N LEU A 434 9.68 -22.03 1.82
CA LEU A 434 9.56 -23.20 0.96
C LEU A 434 10.90 -23.93 0.92
N TYR A 435 10.88 -25.24 1.22
CA TYR A 435 12.06 -26.08 1.24
C TYR A 435 11.84 -27.40 0.50
N ARG A 436 12.81 -27.80 -0.32
CA ARG A 436 12.81 -29.06 -1.08
C ARG A 436 14.09 -29.81 -0.78
N ASP A 437 13.98 -30.89 -0.03
CA ASP A 437 15.13 -31.71 0.37
C ASP A 437 15.79 -32.37 -0.84
N ASN A 438 15.02 -32.92 -1.76
CA ASN A 438 15.49 -33.56 -2.99
C ASN A 438 16.30 -32.63 -3.91
N TYR A 439 16.20 -31.30 -3.74
CA TYR A 439 16.98 -30.35 -4.53
C TYR A 439 18.47 -30.37 -4.12
N TYR A 440 18.74 -30.58 -2.83
CA TYR A 440 20.09 -30.57 -2.28
C TYR A 440 20.73 -31.97 -2.29
N ASN A 441 19.94 -33.04 -2.22
CA ASN A 441 20.40 -34.43 -2.06
C ASN A 441 20.29 -35.27 -3.35
N LYS A 442 20.44 -34.61 -4.52
CA LYS A 442 20.32 -35.28 -5.84
C LYS A 442 21.29 -36.47 -6.07
N ASP A 443 22.39 -36.55 -5.35
CA ASP A 443 23.42 -37.54 -5.55
C ASP A 443 23.34 -38.77 -4.62
N GLU A 444 22.53 -38.73 -3.53
CA GLU A 444 22.58 -39.81 -2.52
C GLU A 444 21.38 -40.75 -2.48
N SER A 445 20.32 -40.53 -3.20
CA SER A 445 19.13 -41.41 -3.04
C SER A 445 18.49 -41.84 -4.35
N LYS A 446 19.06 -42.86 -4.95
CA LYS A 446 18.29 -43.79 -5.80
C LYS A 446 17.54 -44.85 -4.97
N ASN A 447 17.77 -44.93 -3.67
CA ASN A 447 17.13 -45.89 -2.79
C ASN A 447 16.82 -45.18 -1.44
N ASP A 448 15.58 -45.28 -1.03
CA ASP A 448 14.98 -44.84 0.25
C ASP A 448 14.68 -43.33 0.39
N LEU A 449 13.47 -43.01 -0.02
CA LEU A 449 12.74 -41.87 0.56
C LEU A 449 12.60 -42.17 2.05
N ASP A 450 13.32 -41.42 2.92
CA ASP A 450 13.14 -41.44 4.36
C ASP A 450 11.82 -40.71 4.70
N ILE A 451 10.73 -41.39 4.33
CA ILE A 451 9.38 -40.95 4.65
C ILE A 451 9.08 -41.48 6.04
N PRO A 452 8.76 -40.65 7.03
CA PRO A 452 8.29 -41.11 8.34
C PRO A 452 7.15 -42.13 8.17
N ASN A 453 7.15 -43.17 8.99
CA ASN A 453 6.20 -44.28 8.88
C ASN A 453 4.71 -43.85 8.84
N GLU A 454 4.39 -42.71 9.40
CA GLU A 454 3.05 -42.10 9.43
C GLU A 454 2.51 -41.77 8.03
N TYR A 455 3.38 -41.50 7.06
CA TYR A 455 3.01 -41.09 5.69
C TYR A 455 3.36 -42.13 4.61
N ARG A 456 3.92 -43.28 5.03
CA ARG A 456 4.39 -44.32 4.07
C ARG A 456 3.29 -44.91 3.21
N THR A 457 2.06 -45.00 3.69
CA THR A 457 0.94 -45.56 2.95
C THR A 457 0.43 -44.66 1.85
N ASP A 458 0.40 -43.35 2.10
CA ASP A 458 -0.15 -42.38 1.14
C ASP A 458 0.88 -41.98 0.10
N VAL A 459 2.13 -41.83 0.53
CA VAL A 459 3.24 -41.59 -0.39
C VAL A 459 3.48 -42.85 -1.24
N SER A 460 3.32 -44.10 -0.74
CA SER A 460 3.44 -45.29 -1.55
C SER A 460 2.32 -45.40 -2.60
N ALA A 461 1.11 -44.98 -2.33
CA ALA A 461 0.03 -44.90 -3.31
C ALA A 461 0.27 -43.79 -4.34
N ALA A 462 0.75 -42.61 -3.90
CA ALA A 462 1.14 -41.50 -4.77
C ALA A 462 2.43 -41.84 -5.58
N VAL A 463 3.43 -42.46 -4.96
CA VAL A 463 4.68 -42.92 -5.62
C VAL A 463 4.40 -44.09 -6.56
N ASN A 464 3.48 -45.00 -6.26
CA ASN A 464 3.09 -46.09 -7.18
C ASN A 464 2.29 -45.53 -8.38
N LYS A 465 1.48 -44.46 -8.20
CA LYS A 465 0.91 -43.71 -9.33
C LYS A 465 1.95 -42.87 -10.08
N ALA A 466 2.99 -42.38 -9.40
CA ALA A 466 4.10 -41.62 -10.00
C ALA A 466 5.07 -42.51 -10.81
N LYS A 467 5.14 -43.84 -10.54
CA LYS A 467 5.88 -44.79 -11.36
C LYS A 467 5.33 -44.92 -12.78
N GLU A 468 4.16 -44.36 -13.06
CA GLU A 468 3.62 -44.23 -14.44
C GLU A 468 4.06 -42.95 -15.17
N GLY A 469 5.13 -42.26 -14.73
CA GLY A 469 5.79 -41.20 -15.51
C GLY A 469 5.66 -39.76 -14.98
N ASP A 470 5.08 -39.54 -13.82
CA ASP A 470 5.00 -38.20 -13.19
C ASP A 470 6.04 -38.06 -12.08
N ASP A 471 7.02 -37.17 -12.28
CA ASP A 471 7.96 -36.75 -11.23
C ASP A 471 7.17 -36.01 -10.14
N PHE A 472 7.06 -36.61 -8.95
CA PHE A 472 6.41 -36.07 -7.77
C PHE A 472 7.47 -35.81 -6.70
N GLU A 473 7.44 -34.58 -6.12
CA GLU A 473 8.39 -34.20 -5.07
C GLU A 473 7.62 -33.73 -3.82
N VAL A 474 8.13 -34.09 -2.65
CA VAL A 474 7.62 -33.56 -1.38
C VAL A 474 8.30 -32.23 -1.09
N VAL A 475 7.50 -31.23 -0.75
CA VAL A 475 7.94 -29.88 -0.43
C VAL A 475 7.44 -29.54 0.97
N GLU A 476 8.32 -28.98 1.79
CA GLU A 476 7.98 -28.46 3.10
C GLU A 476 7.64 -26.99 3.01
N LEU A 477 6.43 -26.61 3.45
CA LEU A 477 6.04 -25.23 3.71
C LEU A 477 6.19 -25.01 5.22
N ILE A 478 7.23 -24.28 5.61
CA ILE A 478 7.58 -24.02 7.00
C ILE A 478 7.02 -22.66 7.40
N ILE A 479 6.07 -22.61 8.34
CA ILE A 479 5.58 -21.37 8.94
C ILE A 479 6.51 -21.01 10.08
N GLY A 480 7.47 -20.10 9.81
CA GLY A 480 8.49 -19.70 10.78
C GLY A 480 8.01 -18.61 11.73
N LYS A 481 7.02 -17.81 11.31
CA LYS A 481 6.37 -16.78 12.14
C LYS A 481 4.88 -16.74 11.84
N HIS A 482 4.06 -16.64 12.89
CA HIS A 482 2.63 -16.43 12.78
C HIS A 482 2.13 -15.61 13.98
N ARG A 483 1.70 -14.35 13.77
CA ARG A 483 1.25 -13.47 14.87
C ARG A 483 -0.07 -13.91 15.49
N SER A 484 -0.94 -14.51 14.69
CA SER A 484 -2.31 -14.83 15.07
C SER A 484 -2.55 -16.31 15.34
N GLY A 485 -1.50 -17.16 15.26
CA GLY A 485 -1.64 -18.60 15.39
C GLY A 485 -0.32 -19.33 15.63
N PRO A 486 -0.33 -20.66 15.58
CA PRO A 486 0.85 -21.48 15.77
C PRO A 486 1.80 -21.43 14.55
N THR A 487 3.05 -21.78 14.79
CA THR A 487 4.03 -22.11 13.75
C THR A 487 4.05 -23.62 13.51
N GLY A 488 4.54 -24.05 12.35
CA GLY A 488 4.60 -25.47 12.02
C GLY A 488 5.12 -25.73 10.63
N THR A 489 5.23 -27.01 10.25
CA THR A 489 5.66 -27.44 8.93
C THR A 489 4.55 -28.25 8.26
N ILE A 490 4.19 -27.86 7.06
CA ILE A 490 3.17 -28.48 6.23
C ILE A 490 3.87 -29.17 5.06
N LYS A 491 3.52 -30.42 4.78
CA LYS A 491 4.03 -31.15 3.62
C LYS A 491 3.04 -31.03 2.47
N LEU A 492 3.56 -30.67 1.30
CA LEU A 492 2.81 -30.51 0.06
C LEU A 492 3.47 -31.38 -1.04
N GLY A 493 2.65 -31.88 -1.94
CA GLY A 493 3.13 -32.52 -3.14
C GLY A 493 3.41 -31.49 -4.23
N PHE A 494 4.53 -31.60 -4.95
CA PHE A 494 4.85 -30.76 -6.07
C PHE A 494 5.08 -31.58 -7.34
N ARG A 495 4.44 -31.18 -8.42
CA ARG A 495 4.61 -31.73 -9.75
C ARG A 495 5.34 -30.72 -10.65
N PRO A 496 6.66 -30.78 -10.75
CA PRO A 496 7.48 -29.76 -11.44
C PRO A 496 7.06 -29.51 -12.88
N GLN A 497 6.70 -30.57 -13.60
CA GLN A 497 6.35 -30.50 -15.02
C GLN A 497 5.08 -29.69 -15.30
N TYR A 498 4.13 -29.66 -14.33
CA TYR A 498 2.89 -28.90 -14.41
C TYR A 498 2.94 -27.64 -13.54
N GLN A 499 4.03 -27.39 -12.81
CA GLN A 499 4.17 -26.32 -11.83
C GLN A 499 3.06 -26.36 -10.75
N GLN A 500 2.50 -27.53 -10.48
CA GLN A 500 1.33 -27.73 -9.62
C GLN A 500 1.73 -28.21 -8.23
N PHE A 501 1.19 -27.53 -7.22
CA PHE A 501 1.19 -28.00 -5.83
C PHE A 501 -0.14 -28.67 -5.49
N VAL A 502 -0.10 -29.74 -4.72
CA VAL A 502 -1.27 -30.54 -4.33
C VAL A 502 -1.26 -30.84 -2.84
N ASN A 503 -2.45 -30.99 -2.26
CA ASN A 503 -2.60 -31.47 -0.89
C ASN A 503 -2.03 -32.89 -0.78
N MET A 504 -1.37 -33.16 0.34
CA MET A 504 -1.05 -34.54 0.76
C MET A 504 -2.09 -34.92 1.81
N GLU A 505 -2.91 -35.92 1.50
CA GLU A 505 -3.92 -36.43 2.44
C GLU A 505 -3.25 -37.24 3.55
N ASN A 506 -3.52 -36.90 4.81
CA ASN A 506 -3.30 -37.83 5.92
C ASN A 506 -4.49 -38.80 5.91
N LYS A 507 -4.23 -40.09 5.75
CA LYS A 507 -5.22 -41.08 6.18
C LYS A 507 -5.10 -41.20 7.70
N GLU A 508 -6.15 -40.82 8.40
CA GLU A 508 -6.38 -41.22 9.78
C GLU A 508 -6.38 -42.77 9.93
#